data_7db9419c98903ceddec2f5ff42b7ddec
#
_entry.id   7db9419c98903ceddec2f5ff42b7ddec
#
_cell.length_a   1.000
_cell.length_b   1.000
_cell.length_c   1.000
_cell.angle_alpha   90.00
_cell.angle_beta   90.00
_cell.angle_gamma   90.00
#
_symmetry.space_group_name_H-M   'P 1'
#
loop_
_entity.id
_entity.type
_entity.pdbx_description
1 polymer ?
#
loop_
_entity_poly.entity_id
_entity_poly.type
_entity_poly.pdbx_seq_one_letter_code
_entity_poly.pdbx_strand_id
1 'polypeptide(L)'
;REDESIDEAKREQLRKLLFLELTQISLWGNATDLSLLINMTEEDIKQIQSTGGEHLADTEKNILGNDLSRLWELISKVKNGRIDIVLDNAGFELYCDCVFADWLVQSGIAREVHFHGKRLPWFVSDVTRKDWSWLLNALTYTFLFHDATDAELESLRCLGRRWKQYEAEGKWVYEQHPFWCTGYTLSLIHI
;
A
#
# COMPACT_ATOMS: atom_id res chain seq x y z
N ARG A 1 34.63 -9.54 10.59
CA ARG A 1 33.47 -10.18 11.27
C ARG A 1 32.67 -9.18 12.11
N GLU A 2 33.33 -8.29 12.87
CA GLU A 2 32.58 -7.23 13.63
C GLU A 2 31.96 -6.19 12.71
N ASP A 3 32.63 -5.82 11.64
CA ASP A 3 32.11 -4.84 10.64
C ASP A 3 30.90 -5.38 9.87
N GLU A 4 30.89 -6.69 9.54
CA GLU A 4 29.76 -7.33 8.86
C GLU A 4 28.50 -7.42 9.76
N SER A 5 28.69 -7.68 11.06
CA SER A 5 27.57 -7.76 12.02
C SER A 5 26.92 -6.40 12.31
N ILE A 6 27.73 -5.34 12.35
CA ILE A 6 27.25 -3.96 12.51
C ILE A 6 26.44 -3.53 11.26
N ASP A 7 26.88 -3.91 10.08
CA ASP A 7 26.19 -3.60 8.83
C ASP A 7 24.85 -4.35 8.73
N GLU A 8 24.79 -5.61 9.14
CA GLU A 8 23.55 -6.40 9.17
C GLU A 8 22.55 -5.84 10.19
N ALA A 9 22.98 -5.44 11.37
CA ALA A 9 22.11 -4.82 12.38
C ALA A 9 21.53 -3.48 11.89
N LYS A 10 22.32 -2.66 11.22
CA LYS A 10 21.86 -1.40 10.62
C LYS A 10 20.86 -1.64 9.50
N ARG A 11 21.08 -2.64 8.64
CA ARG A 11 20.14 -3.02 7.57
C ARG A 11 18.80 -3.47 8.15
N GLU A 12 18.83 -4.31 9.19
CA GLU A 12 17.59 -4.77 9.83
C GLU A 12 16.84 -3.62 10.51
N GLN A 13 17.56 -2.71 11.15
CA GLN A 13 16.95 -1.50 11.73
C GLN A 13 16.29 -0.62 10.64
N LEU A 14 16.95 -0.43 9.51
CA LEU A 14 16.40 0.31 8.37
C LEU A 14 15.17 -0.40 7.79
N ARG A 15 15.22 -1.72 7.64
CA ARG A 15 14.07 -2.52 7.19
C ARG A 15 12.87 -2.35 8.12
N LYS A 16 13.11 -2.37 9.44
CA LYS A 16 12.06 -2.13 10.43
C LYS A 16 11.46 -0.73 10.30
N LEU A 17 12.30 0.30 10.19
CA LEU A 17 11.84 1.67 10.03
C LEU A 17 10.99 1.83 8.77
N LEU A 18 11.45 1.33 7.63
CA LEU A 18 10.70 1.37 6.38
C LEU A 18 9.37 0.62 6.47
N PHE A 19 9.36 -0.55 7.13
CA PHE A 19 8.13 -1.30 7.35
C PHE A 19 7.12 -0.49 8.15
N LEU A 20 7.54 0.09 9.26
CA LEU A 20 6.66 0.89 10.12
C LEU A 20 6.13 2.12 9.39
N GLU A 21 6.99 2.79 8.65
CA GLU A 21 6.63 3.97 7.85
C GLU A 21 5.62 3.61 6.75
N LEU A 22 5.93 2.61 5.93
CA LEU A 22 5.06 2.22 4.81
C LEU A 22 3.72 1.65 5.28
N THR A 23 3.70 0.91 6.40
CA THR A 23 2.45 0.43 6.99
C THR A 23 1.57 1.59 7.48
N GLN A 24 2.18 2.61 8.09
CA GLN A 24 1.44 3.80 8.51
C GLN A 24 0.95 4.62 7.30
N ILE A 25 1.77 4.77 6.26
CA ILE A 25 1.36 5.45 5.02
C ILE A 25 0.16 4.73 4.39
N SER A 26 0.17 3.40 4.32
CA SER A 26 -0.96 2.60 3.83
C SER A 26 -2.20 2.81 4.72
N LEU A 27 -2.05 2.73 6.05
CA LEU A 27 -3.14 2.97 7.01
C LEU A 27 -3.76 4.37 6.85
N TRP A 28 -2.92 5.42 6.77
CA TRP A 28 -3.39 6.80 6.65
C TRP A 28 -3.80 7.18 5.23
N GLY A 29 -3.53 6.35 4.22
CA GLY A 29 -4.08 6.47 2.87
C GLY A 29 -5.61 6.58 2.89
N ASN A 30 -6.27 5.90 3.82
CA ASN A 30 -7.71 5.96 4.05
C ASN A 30 -8.21 7.36 4.48
N ALA A 31 -7.37 8.22 5.04
CA ALA A 31 -7.73 9.60 5.34
C ALA A 31 -8.03 10.44 4.08
N THR A 32 -7.73 9.91 2.89
CA THR A 32 -8.06 10.51 1.60
C THR A 32 -9.31 9.91 0.94
N ASP A 33 -10.10 9.14 1.68
CA ASP A 33 -11.38 8.62 1.21
C ASP A 33 -12.26 9.77 0.70
N LEU A 34 -12.64 9.70 -0.58
CA LEU A 34 -13.44 10.72 -1.25
C LEU A 34 -14.80 10.93 -0.57
N SER A 35 -15.35 9.93 0.10
CA SER A 35 -16.60 10.06 0.86
C SER A 35 -16.46 10.98 2.07
N LEU A 36 -15.26 11.10 2.64
CA LEU A 36 -14.92 11.98 3.76
C LEU A 36 -14.48 13.37 3.29
N LEU A 37 -14.00 13.50 2.05
CA LEU A 37 -13.40 14.72 1.51
C LEU A 37 -14.41 15.74 0.96
N ILE A 38 -15.71 15.45 1.00
CA ILE A 38 -16.77 16.29 0.40
C ILE A 38 -16.73 17.76 0.89
N ASN A 39 -16.19 18.01 2.07
CA ASN A 39 -16.11 19.33 2.69
C ASN A 39 -14.68 19.86 2.87
N MET A 40 -13.67 19.19 2.33
CA MET A 40 -12.26 19.58 2.49
C MET A 40 -11.79 20.44 1.31
N THR A 41 -10.90 21.38 1.61
CA THR A 41 -10.24 22.21 0.59
C THR A 41 -9.11 21.43 -0.08
N GLU A 42 -8.66 21.89 -1.26
CA GLU A 42 -7.47 21.31 -1.91
C GLU A 42 -6.22 21.40 -1.04
N GLU A 43 -6.11 22.42 -0.20
CA GLU A 43 -5.00 22.61 0.73
C GLU A 43 -5.02 21.57 1.85
N ASP A 44 -6.20 21.26 2.40
CA ASP A 44 -6.38 20.22 3.40
C ASP A 44 -5.97 18.85 2.84
N ILE A 45 -6.41 18.54 1.60
CA ILE A 45 -6.07 17.29 0.90
C ILE A 45 -4.56 17.20 0.68
N LYS A 46 -3.91 18.27 0.18
CA LYS A 46 -2.46 18.30 -0.02
C LYS A 46 -1.70 18.11 1.29
N GLN A 47 -2.18 18.69 2.38
CA GLN A 47 -1.57 18.55 3.70
C GLN A 47 -1.65 17.10 4.21
N ILE A 48 -2.77 16.42 4.02
CA ILE A 48 -2.95 15.00 4.37
C ILE A 48 -2.03 14.12 3.50
N GLN A 49 -1.91 14.41 2.21
CA GLN A 49 -1.07 13.66 1.26
C GLN A 49 0.43 13.94 1.43
N SER A 50 0.81 15.07 2.03
CA SER A 50 2.22 15.46 2.23
C SER A 50 2.85 14.84 3.49
N THR A 51 2.31 13.75 4.02
CA THR A 51 2.81 13.08 5.22
C THR A 51 4.26 12.59 5.04
N GLY A 52 5.21 13.47 5.33
CA GLY A 52 6.62 13.10 5.52
C GLY A 52 6.87 12.50 6.90
N GLY A 53 8.01 11.84 7.09
CA GLY A 53 8.34 11.07 8.30
C GLY A 53 8.20 11.80 9.66
N GLU A 54 8.30 13.14 9.70
CA GLU A 54 8.06 13.91 10.92
C GLU A 54 6.58 13.87 11.37
N HIS A 55 5.67 13.78 10.42
CA HIS A 55 4.24 13.73 10.69
C HIS A 55 3.78 12.34 11.14
N LEU A 56 4.46 11.27 10.71
CA LEU A 56 4.13 9.90 11.08
C LEU A 56 4.25 9.64 12.58
N ALA A 57 5.29 10.18 13.24
CA ALA A 57 5.47 10.07 14.68
C ALA A 57 4.34 10.75 15.46
N ASP A 58 3.81 11.86 14.93
CA ASP A 58 2.68 12.56 15.53
C ASP A 58 1.33 11.88 15.28
N THR A 59 1.17 11.19 14.18
CA THR A 59 -0.07 10.46 13.84
C THR A 59 -0.15 9.10 14.50
N GLU A 60 0.98 8.51 14.88
CA GLU A 60 1.02 7.20 15.55
C GLU A 60 0.17 7.17 16.83
N LYS A 61 0.13 8.26 17.58
CA LYS A 61 -0.70 8.41 18.79
C LYS A 61 -2.21 8.32 18.52
N ASN A 62 -2.63 8.51 17.27
CA ASN A 62 -4.02 8.44 16.85
C ASN A 62 -4.44 7.03 16.42
N ILE A 63 -3.51 6.07 16.39
CA ILE A 63 -3.80 4.68 16.10
C ILE A 63 -4.40 4.03 17.35
N LEU A 64 -5.71 3.72 17.32
CA LEU A 64 -6.44 3.21 18.48
C LEU A 64 -5.95 1.84 18.97
N GLY A 65 -5.57 0.97 18.04
CA GLY A 65 -4.98 -0.35 18.35
C GLY A 65 -3.64 -0.46 17.62
N ASN A 66 -2.54 -0.09 18.28
CA ASN A 66 -1.20 -0.06 17.68
C ASN A 66 -0.42 -1.32 18.03
N ASP A 67 -0.47 -2.32 17.15
CA ASP A 67 0.30 -3.56 17.22
C ASP A 67 1.46 -3.60 16.19
N LEU A 68 1.87 -2.47 15.64
CA LEU A 68 2.88 -2.40 14.57
C LEU A 68 4.21 -3.08 14.94
N SER A 69 4.68 -2.89 16.16
CA SER A 69 5.92 -3.52 16.63
C SER A 69 5.78 -5.05 16.68
N ARG A 70 4.62 -5.55 17.14
CA ARG A 70 4.32 -6.98 17.16
C ARG A 70 4.16 -7.55 15.76
N LEU A 71 3.54 -6.79 14.87
CA LEU A 71 3.43 -7.15 13.45
C LEU A 71 4.81 -7.29 12.82
N TRP A 72 5.74 -6.38 13.11
CA TRP A 72 7.13 -6.50 12.66
C TRP A 72 7.81 -7.77 13.16
N GLU A 73 7.66 -8.12 14.44
CA GLU A 73 8.24 -9.34 15.02
C GLU A 73 7.76 -10.62 14.32
N LEU A 74 6.56 -10.60 13.76
CA LEU A 74 6.01 -11.72 13.01
C LEU A 74 6.50 -11.69 11.56
N ILE A 75 6.32 -10.57 10.85
CA ILE A 75 6.54 -10.49 9.42
C ILE A 75 8.02 -10.52 9.05
N SER A 76 8.92 -10.01 9.91
CA SER A 76 10.37 -10.04 9.68
C SER A 76 10.94 -11.46 9.58
N LYS A 77 10.25 -12.44 10.14
CA LYS A 77 10.62 -13.87 10.07
C LYS A 77 10.12 -14.56 8.81
N VAL A 78 9.17 -13.93 8.11
CA VAL A 78 8.61 -14.49 6.87
C VAL A 78 9.61 -14.30 5.75
N LYS A 79 9.82 -15.35 4.96
CA LYS A 79 10.66 -15.34 3.76
C LYS A 79 9.86 -15.95 2.62
N ASN A 80 9.75 -15.21 1.53
CA ASN A 80 9.02 -15.66 0.33
C ASN A 80 7.59 -16.14 0.66
N GLY A 81 6.89 -15.42 1.54
CA GLY A 81 5.52 -15.73 1.93
C GLY A 81 4.50 -15.23 0.91
N ARG A 82 3.25 -15.64 1.09
CA ARG A 82 2.09 -15.00 0.48
C ARG A 82 1.58 -13.93 1.46
N ILE A 83 1.30 -12.75 0.94
CA ILE A 83 0.65 -11.66 1.68
C ILE A 83 -0.68 -11.35 0.98
N ASP A 84 -1.73 -11.24 1.77
CA ASP A 84 -3.06 -10.88 1.29
C ASP A 84 -3.41 -9.47 1.80
N ILE A 85 -3.76 -8.57 0.90
CA ILE A 85 -4.19 -7.20 1.19
C ILE A 85 -5.64 -7.04 0.77
N VAL A 86 -6.51 -6.75 1.72
CA VAL A 86 -7.92 -6.44 1.46
C VAL A 86 -8.01 -4.97 1.14
N LEU A 87 -8.36 -4.64 -0.11
CA LEU A 87 -8.43 -3.27 -0.60
C LEU A 87 -9.72 -2.60 -0.16
N ASP A 88 -9.62 -1.33 0.20
CA ASP A 88 -10.76 -0.46 0.47
C ASP A 88 -10.89 0.59 -0.64
N ASN A 89 -10.33 1.79 -0.50
CA ASN A 89 -10.59 2.88 -1.42
C ASN A 89 -9.64 2.95 -2.61
N ALA A 90 -10.20 3.30 -3.76
CA ALA A 90 -9.45 3.63 -4.96
C ALA A 90 -8.66 4.95 -4.81
N GLY A 91 -7.79 5.25 -5.77
CA GLY A 91 -7.01 6.48 -5.78
C GLY A 91 -5.76 6.41 -4.94
N PHE A 92 -5.55 7.39 -4.04
CA PHE A 92 -4.31 7.53 -3.29
C PHE A 92 -4.09 6.38 -2.30
N GLU A 93 -5.12 5.90 -1.63
CA GLU A 93 -5.03 4.75 -0.73
C GLU A 93 -4.53 3.50 -1.46
N LEU A 94 -5.14 3.16 -2.59
CA LEU A 94 -4.68 2.04 -3.43
C LEU A 94 -3.22 2.22 -3.87
N TYR A 95 -2.79 3.45 -4.18
CA TYR A 95 -1.40 3.73 -4.50
C TYR A 95 -0.47 3.43 -3.32
N CYS A 96 -0.84 3.85 -2.10
CA CYS A 96 -0.08 3.58 -0.87
C CYS A 96 0.02 2.08 -0.59
N ASP A 97 -1.07 1.34 -0.74
CA ASP A 97 -1.09 -0.12 -0.59
C ASP A 97 -0.15 -0.81 -1.60
N CYS A 98 -0.16 -0.33 -2.84
CA CYS A 98 0.76 -0.83 -3.87
C CYS A 98 2.22 -0.52 -3.57
N VAL A 99 2.54 0.66 -3.03
CA VAL A 99 3.92 1.01 -2.60
C VAL A 99 4.38 0.08 -1.48
N PHE A 100 3.52 -0.17 -0.50
CA PHE A 100 3.82 -1.10 0.58
C PHE A 100 4.03 -2.53 0.05
N ALA A 101 3.15 -3.00 -0.83
CA ALA A 101 3.27 -4.31 -1.47
C ALA A 101 4.55 -4.47 -2.31
N ASP A 102 4.95 -3.42 -3.03
CA ASP A 102 6.21 -3.39 -3.79
C ASP A 102 7.42 -3.61 -2.87
N TRP A 103 7.43 -2.91 -1.74
CA TRP A 103 8.47 -3.08 -0.74
C TRP A 103 8.49 -4.50 -0.14
N LEU A 104 7.32 -5.08 0.14
CA LEU A 104 7.22 -6.46 0.65
C LEU A 104 7.84 -7.48 -0.32
N VAL A 105 7.64 -7.30 -1.63
CA VAL A 105 8.26 -8.15 -2.65
C VAL A 105 9.77 -7.89 -2.74
N GLN A 106 10.20 -6.64 -2.80
CA GLN A 106 11.61 -6.28 -2.94
C GLN A 106 12.45 -6.67 -1.71
N SER A 107 11.86 -6.61 -0.52
CA SER A 107 12.54 -7.03 0.72
C SER A 107 12.65 -8.55 0.89
N GLY A 108 12.01 -9.33 0.00
CA GLY A 108 11.99 -10.80 0.07
C GLY A 108 11.07 -11.37 1.17
N ILE A 109 10.27 -10.53 1.81
CA ILE A 109 9.22 -10.97 2.73
C ILE A 109 8.13 -11.70 1.95
N ALA A 110 7.64 -11.08 0.87
CA ALA A 110 6.62 -11.67 0.02
C ALA A 110 7.22 -12.24 -1.27
N ARG A 111 6.86 -13.47 -1.62
CA ARG A 111 7.00 -14.03 -2.97
C ARG A 111 5.87 -13.54 -3.87
N GLU A 112 4.68 -13.43 -3.30
CA GLU A 112 3.46 -13.01 -3.99
C GLU A 112 2.58 -12.20 -3.06
N VAL A 113 1.87 -11.23 -3.63
CA VAL A 113 0.87 -10.41 -2.94
C VAL A 113 -0.47 -10.54 -3.65
N HIS A 114 -1.51 -10.92 -2.90
CA HIS A 114 -2.87 -11.03 -3.39
C HIS A 114 -3.67 -9.83 -2.92
N PHE A 115 -4.23 -9.08 -3.87
CA PHE A 115 -5.05 -7.91 -3.63
C PHE A 115 -6.53 -8.26 -3.81
N HIS A 116 -7.28 -8.14 -2.74
CA HIS A 116 -8.70 -8.48 -2.71
C HIS A 116 -9.55 -7.24 -2.91
N GLY A 117 -9.95 -6.99 -4.14
CA GLY A 117 -10.86 -5.89 -4.49
C GLY A 117 -12.33 -6.30 -4.45
N LYS A 118 -13.19 -5.31 -4.63
CA LYS A 118 -14.65 -5.50 -4.64
C LYS A 118 -15.15 -5.81 -6.06
N ARG A 119 -16.22 -6.58 -6.14
CA ARG A 119 -16.95 -6.81 -7.42
C ARG A 119 -17.75 -5.61 -7.87
N LEU A 120 -18.16 -4.79 -6.93
CA LEU A 120 -18.96 -3.59 -7.10
C LEU A 120 -18.26 -2.43 -6.39
N PRO A 121 -18.38 -1.19 -6.85
CA PRO A 121 -17.89 -0.02 -6.12
C PRO A 121 -18.80 0.24 -4.91
N TRP A 122 -18.62 -0.55 -3.85
CA TRP A 122 -19.39 -0.43 -2.61
C TRP A 122 -19.10 0.94 -2.00
N PHE A 123 -20.13 1.66 -1.60
CA PHE A 123 -20.02 3.06 -1.17
C PHE A 123 -19.27 3.99 -2.15
N VAL A 124 -19.21 3.64 -3.44
CA VAL A 124 -18.65 4.43 -4.55
C VAL A 124 -17.13 4.35 -4.67
N SER A 125 -16.38 4.40 -3.58
CA SER A 125 -14.90 4.53 -3.56
C SER A 125 -14.13 3.21 -3.54
N ASP A 126 -14.80 2.09 -3.22
CA ASP A 126 -14.13 0.79 -3.11
C ASP A 126 -13.46 0.34 -4.42
N VAL A 127 -12.26 -0.23 -4.29
CA VAL A 127 -11.45 -0.67 -5.43
C VAL A 127 -12.13 -1.78 -6.22
N THR A 128 -12.36 -1.52 -7.49
CA THR A 128 -12.77 -2.53 -8.48
C THR A 128 -11.60 -2.90 -9.42
N ARG A 129 -11.81 -3.90 -10.27
CA ARG A 129 -10.85 -4.24 -11.35
C ARG A 129 -10.55 -3.06 -12.26
N LYS A 130 -11.53 -2.18 -12.48
CA LYS A 130 -11.37 -0.99 -13.31
C LYS A 130 -10.38 -0.02 -12.67
N ASP A 131 -10.51 0.23 -11.37
CA ASP A 131 -9.64 1.15 -10.62
C ASP A 131 -8.21 0.62 -10.53
N TRP A 132 -8.05 -0.68 -10.27
CA TRP A 132 -6.77 -1.37 -10.32
C TRP A 132 -6.06 -1.17 -11.66
N SER A 133 -6.74 -1.52 -12.75
CA SER A 133 -6.16 -1.39 -14.09
C SER A 133 -5.88 0.08 -14.47
N TRP A 134 -6.73 0.99 -14.01
CA TRP A 134 -6.55 2.41 -14.22
C TRP A 134 -5.29 2.93 -13.52
N LEU A 135 -5.06 2.57 -12.25
CA LEU A 135 -3.87 2.99 -11.51
C LEU A 135 -2.58 2.54 -12.21
N LEU A 136 -2.47 1.26 -12.57
CA LEU A 136 -1.30 0.72 -13.26
C LEU A 136 -1.04 1.43 -14.61
N ASN A 137 -2.11 1.76 -15.34
CA ASN A 137 -2.01 2.50 -16.60
C ASN A 137 -1.63 3.96 -16.37
N ALA A 138 -2.24 4.64 -15.40
CA ALA A 138 -1.95 6.04 -15.09
C ALA A 138 -0.47 6.25 -14.77
N LEU A 139 0.11 5.38 -13.94
CA LEU A 139 1.53 5.41 -13.61
C LEU A 139 2.43 5.10 -14.81
N THR A 140 2.04 4.13 -15.64
CA THR A 140 2.85 3.71 -16.79
C THR A 140 2.90 4.78 -17.87
N TYR A 141 1.79 5.42 -18.16
CA TYR A 141 1.66 6.39 -19.25
C TYR A 141 1.77 7.84 -18.79
N THR A 142 1.65 8.12 -17.49
CA THR A 142 1.84 9.42 -16.82
C THR A 142 1.03 10.58 -17.41
N PHE A 143 -0.05 10.29 -18.15
CA PHE A 143 -0.84 11.30 -18.88
C PHE A 143 -1.66 12.25 -17.96
N LEU A 144 -1.71 11.94 -16.66
CA LEU A 144 -2.45 12.74 -15.67
C LEU A 144 -1.57 13.72 -14.89
N PHE A 145 -0.25 13.57 -14.98
CA PHE A 145 0.70 14.29 -14.14
C PHE A 145 1.32 15.47 -14.90
N HIS A 146 0.48 16.44 -15.26
CA HIS A 146 0.88 17.57 -16.13
C HIS A 146 1.87 18.52 -15.48
N ASP A 147 1.86 18.64 -14.15
CA ASP A 147 2.73 19.55 -13.39
C ASP A 147 4.00 18.86 -12.85
N ALA A 148 4.18 17.57 -13.12
CA ALA A 148 5.34 16.82 -12.67
C ALA A 148 6.57 17.06 -13.55
N THR A 149 7.73 17.07 -12.92
CA THR A 149 9.03 17.14 -13.63
C THR A 149 9.33 15.85 -14.39
N ASP A 150 10.23 15.90 -15.36
CA ASP A 150 10.64 14.71 -16.12
C ASP A 150 11.21 13.60 -15.22
N ALA A 151 11.92 13.97 -14.15
CA ALA A 151 12.46 13.00 -13.17
C ALA A 151 11.37 12.30 -12.37
N GLU A 152 10.34 13.04 -11.94
CA GLU A 152 9.17 12.48 -11.26
C GLU A 152 8.36 11.58 -12.19
N LEU A 153 8.13 12.01 -13.43
CA LEU A 153 7.45 11.20 -14.43
C LEU A 153 8.19 9.90 -14.72
N GLU A 154 9.52 9.92 -14.82
CA GLU A 154 10.29 8.69 -15.03
C GLU A 154 10.27 7.77 -13.81
N SER A 155 10.23 8.31 -12.59
CA SER A 155 10.06 7.56 -11.36
C SER A 155 8.69 6.84 -11.34
N LEU A 156 7.62 7.55 -11.69
CA LEU A 156 6.27 6.98 -11.81
C LEU A 156 6.20 5.89 -12.88
N ARG A 157 6.81 6.13 -14.06
CA ARG A 157 6.87 5.12 -15.13
C ARG A 157 7.64 3.87 -14.70
N CYS A 158 8.72 4.04 -13.94
CA CYS A 158 9.50 2.94 -13.40
C CYS A 158 8.64 2.07 -12.46
N LEU A 159 7.89 2.69 -11.56
CA LEU A 159 6.92 1.99 -10.70
C LEU A 159 5.85 1.28 -11.53
N GLY A 160 5.19 1.98 -12.43
CA GLY A 160 4.12 1.42 -13.26
C GLY A 160 4.56 0.22 -14.09
N ARG A 161 5.76 0.30 -14.71
CA ARG A 161 6.35 -0.84 -15.45
C ARG A 161 6.64 -2.02 -14.54
N ARG A 162 7.23 -1.78 -13.36
CA ARG A 162 7.56 -2.84 -12.38
C ARG A 162 6.31 -3.51 -11.85
N TRP A 163 5.27 -2.77 -11.50
CA TRP A 163 4.03 -3.33 -10.99
C TRP A 163 3.26 -4.14 -12.04
N LYS A 164 3.25 -3.68 -13.29
CA LYS A 164 2.72 -4.49 -14.41
C LYS A 164 3.53 -5.76 -14.65
N GLN A 165 4.84 -5.70 -14.47
CA GLN A 165 5.68 -6.89 -14.56
C GLN A 165 5.34 -7.88 -13.42
N TYR A 166 5.13 -7.40 -12.19
CA TYR A 166 4.70 -8.26 -11.10
C TYR A 166 3.35 -8.93 -11.37
N GLU A 167 2.40 -8.22 -11.95
CA GLU A 167 1.12 -8.82 -12.37
C GLU A 167 1.35 -9.87 -13.45
N ALA A 168 2.17 -9.60 -14.46
CA ALA A 168 2.48 -10.56 -15.54
C ALA A 168 3.23 -11.80 -15.05
N GLU A 169 4.09 -11.68 -14.04
CA GLU A 169 4.84 -12.76 -13.42
C GLU A 169 4.06 -13.52 -12.34
N GLY A 170 2.84 -13.09 -12.00
CA GLY A 170 2.03 -13.66 -10.93
C GLY A 170 2.54 -13.37 -9.52
N LYS A 171 3.47 -12.40 -9.38
CA LYS A 171 3.88 -11.89 -8.06
C LYS A 171 2.82 -11.01 -7.43
N TRP A 172 2.04 -10.32 -8.24
CA TRP A 172 0.86 -9.58 -7.86
C TRP A 172 -0.37 -10.20 -8.50
N VAL A 173 -1.34 -10.57 -7.69
CA VAL A 173 -2.60 -11.19 -8.12
C VAL A 173 -3.76 -10.36 -7.62
N TYR A 174 -4.53 -9.80 -8.54
CA TYR A 174 -5.76 -9.08 -8.18
C TYR A 174 -6.95 -10.03 -8.25
N GLU A 175 -7.64 -10.18 -7.14
CA GLU A 175 -8.79 -11.07 -6.99
C GLU A 175 -10.07 -10.30 -6.64
N GLN A 176 -11.21 -10.86 -7.01
CA GLN A 176 -12.53 -10.34 -6.65
C GLN A 176 -13.42 -11.49 -6.18
N HIS A 177 -13.60 -11.60 -4.89
CA HIS A 177 -14.50 -12.61 -4.33
C HIS A 177 -15.80 -11.97 -3.85
N PRO A 178 -16.97 -12.60 -4.10
CA PRO A 178 -18.28 -12.07 -3.66
C PRO A 178 -18.36 -11.80 -2.16
N PHE A 179 -17.61 -12.56 -1.37
CA PHE A 179 -17.57 -12.43 0.08
C PHE A 179 -17.37 -10.99 0.55
N TRP A 180 -16.47 -10.24 -0.09
CA TRP A 180 -16.15 -8.85 0.28
C TRP A 180 -17.29 -7.86 0.08
N CYS A 181 -18.39 -8.29 -0.59
CA CYS A 181 -19.61 -7.52 -0.79
C CYS A 181 -20.80 -8.12 -0.02
N THR A 182 -20.56 -8.91 1.03
CA THR A 182 -21.61 -9.52 1.86
C THR A 182 -21.57 -9.01 3.29
N GLY A 183 -22.64 -9.22 4.04
CA GLY A 183 -22.70 -8.94 5.47
C GLY A 183 -22.07 -10.01 6.37
N TYR A 184 -21.39 -10.98 5.79
CA TYR A 184 -20.70 -12.01 6.56
C TYR A 184 -19.44 -11.47 7.20
N THR A 185 -19.14 -11.95 8.41
CA THR A 185 -17.91 -11.61 9.12
C THR A 185 -16.80 -12.62 8.79
N LEU A 186 -15.55 -12.18 8.88
CA LEU A 186 -14.38 -13.05 8.68
C LEU A 186 -14.37 -14.28 9.60
N SER A 187 -15.02 -14.21 10.76
CA SER A 187 -15.14 -15.34 11.68
C SER A 187 -15.99 -16.51 11.14
N LEU A 188 -16.76 -16.28 10.08
CA LEU A 188 -17.55 -17.32 9.41
C LEU A 188 -16.81 -17.98 8.24
N ILE A 189 -15.63 -17.49 7.88
CA ILE A 189 -14.75 -18.17 6.94
C ILE A 189 -13.96 -19.21 7.71
N HIS A 190 -14.38 -20.46 7.61
CA HIS A 190 -13.51 -21.56 7.98
C HIS A 190 -12.50 -21.76 6.84
N ILE A 191 -11.31 -21.25 7.09
CA ILE A 191 -10.14 -21.50 6.26
C ILE A 191 -9.59 -22.88 6.59
#